data_a5441f8a0d79a533f74ebfea34fe0e3b
#
_entry.id   a5441f8a0d79a533f74ebfea34fe0e3b
#
_cell.length_a   1.000
_cell.length_b   1.000
_cell.length_c   1.000
_cell.angle_alpha   90.00
_cell.angle_beta   90.00
_cell.angle_gamma   90.00
#
_symmetry.space_group_name_H-M   'P 1'
#
loop_
_entity.id
_entity.type
_entity.pdbx_description
1 polymer ?
#
loop_
_entity_poly.entity_id
_entity_poly.type
_entity_poly.pdbx_seq_one_letter_code
_entity_poly.pdbx_strand_id
1 'polypeptide(L)'
;PGYLFGPAIAEEQDLYPDVSFIAVDVTEADIVDLSGNAVGISDNVYICSFQEEQAGYLAGYAAVKDGYTSLGFLGGIAVPAVIRYGYGYIQGINDAAEEMGVDVDVKYYYGGQFYGSDAITARMEGWYQDGTQVVFACGGGIYTSAVEAAEQYDGKVIGVDVDQRPKIGDLCITSAMKGLGSAVNSALDAYFGGNWASIGGKSEQLGLAQGDYLGLPTDTDSWGFTTFTVDEYNTVLDGLKDGSIT
;
A
#
# COMPACT_ATOMS: atom_id res chain seq x y z
N PRO A 1 0.71 5.18 12.83
CA PRO A 1 0.52 3.91 13.54
C PRO A 1 -0.68 3.11 13.06
N GLY A 2 -1.47 3.61 12.11
CA GLY A 2 -2.59 2.92 11.51
C GLY A 2 -3.92 3.11 12.24
N TYR A 3 -4.99 2.71 11.60
CA TYR A 3 -6.39 2.95 11.98
C TYR A 3 -6.74 2.51 13.43
N LEU A 4 -6.06 1.50 13.98
CA LEU A 4 -6.30 1.01 15.35
C LEU A 4 -6.03 2.05 16.44
N PHE A 5 -5.30 3.12 16.14
CA PHE A 5 -5.02 4.21 17.08
C PHE A 5 -6.09 5.31 17.08
N GLY A 6 -7.04 5.27 16.16
CA GLY A 6 -8.13 6.23 16.06
C GLY A 6 -8.90 6.41 17.38
N PRO A 7 -9.37 5.34 18.04
CA PRO A 7 -10.07 5.46 19.32
C PRO A 7 -9.23 6.08 20.44
N ALA A 8 -7.92 5.76 20.48
CA ALA A 8 -7.03 6.38 21.47
C ALA A 8 -6.86 7.89 21.22
N ILE A 9 -6.76 8.32 19.96
CA ILE A 9 -6.70 9.75 19.61
C ILE A 9 -8.02 10.42 20.00
N ALA A 10 -9.16 9.78 19.72
CA ALA A 10 -10.48 10.31 20.08
C ALA A 10 -10.62 10.56 21.60
N GLU A 11 -10.05 9.70 22.42
CA GLU A 11 -10.08 9.81 23.88
C GLU A 11 -9.08 10.87 24.40
N GLU A 12 -7.86 10.89 23.85
CA GLU A 12 -6.74 11.64 24.43
C GLU A 12 -6.64 13.09 23.92
N GLN A 13 -7.17 13.42 22.75
CA GLN A 13 -7.02 14.75 22.14
C GLN A 13 -7.59 15.88 23.02
N ASP A 14 -8.70 15.65 23.69
CA ASP A 14 -9.36 16.65 24.55
C ASP A 14 -8.77 16.66 25.97
N LEU A 15 -8.22 15.52 26.43
CA LEU A 15 -7.55 15.42 27.73
C LEU A 15 -6.19 16.10 27.74
N TYR A 16 -5.51 16.14 26.58
CA TYR A 16 -4.17 16.70 26.42
C TYR A 16 -4.13 17.78 25.33
N PRO A 17 -4.81 18.93 25.52
CA PRO A 17 -4.91 19.96 24.47
C PRO A 17 -3.57 20.61 24.12
N ASP A 18 -2.57 20.54 25.02
CA ASP A 18 -1.21 21.06 24.80
C ASP A 18 -0.29 20.04 24.10
N VAL A 19 -0.76 18.82 23.82
CA VAL A 19 -0.02 17.80 23.10
C VAL A 19 -0.48 17.77 21.64
N SER A 20 0.48 17.85 20.71
CA SER A 20 0.18 17.69 19.28
C SER A 20 0.26 16.23 18.88
N PHE A 21 -0.81 15.70 18.27
CA PHE A 21 -0.91 14.34 17.80
C PHE A 21 -0.71 14.30 16.28
N ILE A 22 0.25 13.52 15.82
CA ILE A 22 0.49 13.22 14.40
C ILE A 22 0.21 11.73 14.17
N ALA A 23 -0.81 11.43 13.39
CA ALA A 23 -1.17 10.04 13.08
C ALA A 23 -1.19 9.78 11.58
N VAL A 24 -0.48 8.74 11.18
CA VAL A 24 -0.31 8.30 9.78
C VAL A 24 -1.04 7.00 9.58
N ASP A 25 -1.67 6.80 8.43
CA ASP A 25 -2.60 5.71 8.12
C ASP A 25 -3.87 5.74 9.00
N VAL A 26 -4.36 6.93 9.29
CA VAL A 26 -5.60 7.17 10.03
C VAL A 26 -6.47 8.11 9.23
N THR A 27 -7.75 7.82 9.18
CA THR A 27 -8.80 8.67 8.58
C THR A 27 -9.73 9.21 9.64
N GLU A 28 -10.53 10.22 9.31
CA GLU A 28 -11.55 10.72 10.24
C GLU A 28 -12.56 9.64 10.67
N ALA A 29 -12.83 8.68 9.78
CA ALA A 29 -13.73 7.56 10.09
C ALA A 29 -13.18 6.62 11.19
N ASP A 30 -11.87 6.67 11.45
CA ASP A 30 -11.23 5.87 12.50
C ASP A 30 -11.26 6.59 13.88
N ILE A 31 -11.52 7.92 13.89
CA ILE A 31 -11.57 8.72 15.12
C ILE A 31 -12.95 8.56 15.76
N VAL A 32 -13.11 7.49 16.48
CA VAL A 32 -14.38 7.08 17.10
C VAL A 32 -14.22 6.89 18.61
N ASP A 33 -15.30 7.16 19.37
CA ASP A 33 -15.36 6.85 20.79
C ASP A 33 -15.45 5.33 21.04
N LEU A 34 -15.40 4.92 22.31
CA LEU A 34 -15.53 3.52 22.71
C LEU A 34 -16.88 2.87 22.33
N SER A 35 -17.87 3.67 21.95
CA SER A 35 -19.18 3.21 21.46
C SER A 35 -19.23 3.15 19.94
N GLY A 36 -18.16 3.55 19.24
CA GLY A 36 -18.07 3.58 17.79
C GLY A 36 -18.68 4.82 17.13
N ASN A 37 -18.99 5.88 17.90
CA ASN A 37 -19.49 7.13 17.32
C ASN A 37 -18.33 8.00 16.87
N ALA A 38 -18.46 8.63 15.70
CA ALA A 38 -17.47 9.59 15.21
C ALA A 38 -17.37 10.79 16.15
N VAL A 39 -16.15 11.17 16.52
CA VAL A 39 -15.84 12.29 17.42
C VAL A 39 -15.30 13.49 16.65
N GLY A 40 -14.63 13.24 15.53
CA GLY A 40 -13.89 14.27 14.79
C GLY A 40 -12.51 14.51 15.36
N ILE A 41 -11.79 15.48 14.79
CA ILE A 41 -10.42 15.85 15.22
C ILE A 41 -10.37 17.26 15.77
N SER A 42 -9.63 17.46 16.85
CA SER A 42 -9.37 18.75 17.48
C SER A 42 -8.16 19.46 16.86
N ASP A 43 -7.98 20.76 17.09
CA ASP A 43 -6.90 21.57 16.49
C ASP A 43 -5.47 21.09 16.83
N ASN A 44 -5.32 20.26 17.86
CA ASN A 44 -4.05 19.63 18.23
C ASN A 44 -3.80 18.28 17.55
N VAL A 45 -4.66 17.83 16.61
CA VAL A 45 -4.54 16.57 15.89
C VAL A 45 -4.32 16.82 14.40
N TYR A 46 -3.32 16.16 13.82
CA TYR A 46 -3.14 16.01 12.39
C TYR A 46 -3.19 14.51 12.05
N ILE A 47 -4.03 14.16 11.10
CA ILE A 47 -4.10 12.78 10.58
C ILE A 47 -3.89 12.78 9.07
N CYS A 48 -3.27 11.72 8.56
CA CYS A 48 -3.20 11.50 7.11
C CYS A 48 -3.38 10.03 6.74
N SER A 49 -3.96 9.84 5.58
CA SER A 49 -4.09 8.57 4.85
C SER A 49 -3.42 8.71 3.48
N PHE A 50 -3.45 7.66 2.66
CA PHE A 50 -2.81 7.67 1.34
C PHE A 50 -3.80 7.27 0.24
N GLN A 51 -3.45 7.60 -1.00
CA GLN A 51 -4.13 7.13 -2.21
C GLN A 51 -3.48 5.81 -2.67
N GLU A 52 -3.63 4.76 -1.87
CA GLU A 52 -2.94 3.47 -2.07
C GLU A 52 -3.27 2.83 -3.42
N GLU A 53 -4.39 3.19 -4.03
CA GLU A 53 -4.77 2.78 -5.38
C GLU A 53 -3.71 3.14 -6.42
N GLN A 54 -2.98 4.23 -6.24
CA GLN A 54 -1.92 4.64 -7.16
C GLN A 54 -0.71 3.69 -7.10
N ALA A 55 -0.27 3.30 -5.90
CA ALA A 55 0.82 2.34 -5.75
C ALA A 55 0.39 0.92 -6.16
N GLY A 56 -0.87 0.55 -5.89
CA GLY A 56 -1.47 -0.68 -6.39
C GLY A 56 -1.47 -0.74 -7.92
N TYR A 57 -1.93 0.34 -8.56
CA TYR A 57 -1.94 0.49 -10.02
C TYR A 57 -0.54 0.27 -10.61
N LEU A 58 0.46 1.00 -10.10
CA LEU A 58 1.84 0.88 -10.55
C LEU A 58 2.36 -0.56 -10.45
N ALA A 59 2.06 -1.25 -9.35
CA ALA A 59 2.51 -2.62 -9.13
C ALA A 59 1.84 -3.62 -10.10
N GLY A 60 0.53 -3.47 -10.33
CA GLY A 60 -0.22 -4.31 -11.27
C GLY A 60 0.19 -4.09 -12.71
N TYR A 61 0.28 -2.82 -13.11
CA TYR A 61 0.73 -2.43 -14.45
C TYR A 61 2.14 -2.96 -14.73
N ALA A 62 3.09 -2.73 -13.81
CA ALA A 62 4.47 -3.18 -13.97
C ALA A 62 4.59 -4.71 -14.09
N ALA A 63 3.83 -5.46 -13.30
CA ALA A 63 3.85 -6.93 -13.36
C ALA A 63 3.40 -7.45 -14.74
N VAL A 64 2.33 -6.90 -15.29
CA VAL A 64 1.85 -7.31 -16.63
C VAL A 64 2.83 -6.86 -17.73
N LYS A 65 3.36 -5.65 -17.66
CA LYS A 65 4.37 -5.14 -18.60
C LYS A 65 5.67 -5.97 -18.58
N ASP A 66 6.01 -6.57 -17.43
CA ASP A 66 7.15 -7.50 -17.32
C ASP A 66 6.83 -8.92 -17.84
N GLY A 67 5.60 -9.16 -18.29
CA GLY A 67 5.18 -10.40 -18.95
C GLY A 67 4.41 -11.40 -18.09
N TYR A 68 4.05 -11.05 -16.86
CA TYR A 68 3.23 -11.92 -16.02
C TYR A 68 1.75 -11.86 -16.45
N THR A 69 1.12 -13.02 -16.59
CA THR A 69 -0.28 -13.17 -17.06
C THR A 69 -1.18 -13.95 -16.11
N SER A 70 -0.63 -14.47 -15.00
CA SER A 70 -1.41 -15.10 -13.94
C SER A 70 -0.98 -14.53 -12.59
N LEU A 71 -1.83 -13.70 -12.03
CA LEU A 71 -1.52 -12.87 -10.88
C LEU A 71 -2.45 -13.19 -9.71
N GLY A 72 -2.05 -12.80 -8.50
CA GLY A 72 -2.86 -12.93 -7.30
C GLY A 72 -2.80 -11.67 -6.45
N PHE A 73 -3.90 -11.38 -5.75
CA PHE A 73 -3.95 -10.39 -4.68
C PHE A 73 -4.33 -11.07 -3.38
N LEU A 74 -3.40 -11.08 -2.42
CA LEU A 74 -3.60 -11.52 -1.05
C LEU A 74 -3.70 -10.28 -0.15
N GLY A 75 -4.91 -9.82 0.11
CA GLY A 75 -5.17 -8.76 1.10
C GLY A 75 -5.19 -9.31 2.53
N GLY A 76 -4.77 -8.50 3.49
CA GLY A 76 -4.96 -8.80 4.90
C GLY A 76 -6.42 -8.70 5.31
N ILE A 77 -6.78 -7.75 6.18
CA ILE A 77 -8.17 -7.40 6.49
C ILE A 77 -8.67 -6.42 5.41
N ALA A 78 -9.93 -6.55 5.00
CA ALA A 78 -10.56 -5.68 4.02
C ALA A 78 -10.87 -4.27 4.60
N VAL A 79 -9.84 -3.57 5.08
CA VAL A 79 -9.91 -2.17 5.50
C VAL A 79 -9.70 -1.25 4.29
N PRO A 80 -10.11 0.03 4.35
CA PRO A 80 -10.08 0.94 3.21
C PRO A 80 -8.73 1.00 2.48
N ALA A 81 -7.60 1.05 3.19
CA ALA A 81 -6.26 1.08 2.59
C ALA A 81 -5.97 -0.18 1.75
N VAL A 82 -6.25 -1.38 2.30
CA VAL A 82 -6.04 -2.66 1.60
C VAL A 82 -6.97 -2.80 0.39
N ILE A 83 -8.21 -2.30 0.51
CA ILE A 83 -9.17 -2.29 -0.61
C ILE A 83 -8.65 -1.37 -1.73
N ARG A 84 -8.15 -0.16 -1.40
CA ARG A 84 -7.59 0.77 -2.40
C ARG A 84 -6.39 0.17 -3.13
N TYR A 85 -5.44 -0.44 -2.41
CA TYR A 85 -4.32 -1.17 -3.05
C TYR A 85 -4.81 -2.21 -4.05
N GLY A 86 -5.76 -3.07 -3.63
CA GLY A 86 -6.28 -4.13 -4.49
C GLY A 86 -7.07 -3.60 -5.69
N TYR A 87 -7.84 -2.52 -5.49
CA TYR A 87 -8.58 -1.86 -6.56
C TYR A 87 -7.64 -1.29 -7.63
N GLY A 88 -6.64 -0.50 -7.21
CA GLY A 88 -5.64 0.04 -8.14
C GLY A 88 -4.84 -1.07 -8.83
N TYR A 89 -4.48 -2.13 -8.10
CA TYR A 89 -3.77 -3.28 -8.67
C TYR A 89 -4.53 -3.90 -9.85
N ILE A 90 -5.84 -4.12 -9.69
CA ILE A 90 -6.69 -4.66 -10.78
C ILE A 90 -6.79 -3.67 -11.96
N GLN A 91 -6.89 -2.36 -11.69
CA GLN A 91 -6.95 -1.36 -12.76
C GLN A 91 -5.63 -1.33 -13.56
N GLY A 92 -4.48 -1.28 -12.89
CA GLY A 92 -3.19 -1.30 -13.56
C GLY A 92 -2.95 -2.59 -14.39
N ILE A 93 -3.41 -3.74 -13.88
CA ILE A 93 -3.40 -5.00 -14.64
C ILE A 93 -4.24 -4.87 -15.92
N ASN A 94 -5.47 -4.36 -15.81
CA ASN A 94 -6.38 -4.25 -16.95
C ASN A 94 -5.82 -3.33 -18.02
N ASP A 95 -5.30 -2.16 -17.65
CA ASP A 95 -4.76 -1.19 -18.59
C ASP A 95 -3.53 -1.75 -19.33
N ALA A 96 -2.60 -2.37 -18.58
CA ALA A 96 -1.43 -3.01 -19.18
C ALA A 96 -1.80 -4.21 -20.08
N ALA A 97 -2.79 -5.00 -19.67
CA ALA A 97 -3.31 -6.13 -20.46
C ALA A 97 -3.94 -5.67 -21.77
N GLU A 98 -4.74 -4.58 -21.74
CA GLU A 98 -5.32 -3.96 -22.93
C GLU A 98 -4.23 -3.43 -23.88
N GLU A 99 -3.25 -2.70 -23.35
CA GLU A 99 -2.13 -2.18 -24.13
C GLU A 99 -1.30 -3.27 -24.81
N MET A 100 -1.08 -4.39 -24.11
CA MET A 100 -0.29 -5.51 -24.63
C MET A 100 -1.12 -6.49 -25.48
N GLY A 101 -2.45 -6.39 -25.45
CA GLY A 101 -3.35 -7.31 -26.13
C GLY A 101 -3.28 -8.74 -25.58
N VAL A 102 -3.12 -8.89 -24.26
CA VAL A 102 -3.02 -10.18 -23.56
C VAL A 102 -4.17 -10.36 -22.56
N ASP A 103 -4.55 -11.62 -22.33
CA ASP A 103 -5.47 -11.97 -21.26
C ASP A 103 -4.68 -12.22 -19.97
N VAL A 104 -5.14 -11.66 -18.84
CA VAL A 104 -4.54 -11.84 -17.52
C VAL A 104 -5.57 -12.46 -16.57
N ASP A 105 -5.20 -13.57 -15.92
CA ASP A 105 -5.99 -14.18 -14.85
C ASP A 105 -5.59 -13.63 -13.51
N VAL A 106 -6.57 -13.27 -12.66
CA VAL A 106 -6.31 -12.72 -11.33
C VAL A 106 -7.11 -13.46 -10.27
N LYS A 107 -6.41 -14.07 -9.32
CA LYS A 107 -7.00 -14.60 -8.10
C LYS A 107 -7.01 -13.53 -7.02
N TYR A 108 -8.11 -13.43 -6.26
CA TYR A 108 -8.30 -12.37 -5.26
C TYR A 108 -8.83 -12.94 -3.95
N TYR A 109 -8.16 -12.62 -2.81
CA TYR A 109 -8.53 -13.16 -1.50
C TYR A 109 -8.11 -12.23 -0.37
N TYR A 110 -8.97 -12.11 0.65
CA TYR A 110 -8.62 -11.48 1.93
C TYR A 110 -8.40 -12.55 3.00
N GLY A 111 -7.23 -12.53 3.65
CA GLY A 111 -6.85 -13.48 4.70
C GLY A 111 -7.55 -13.24 6.03
N GLY A 112 -8.17 -12.05 6.22
CA GLY A 112 -8.87 -11.67 7.46
C GLY A 112 -7.94 -11.31 8.62
N GLN A 113 -6.63 -11.20 8.39
CA GLN A 113 -5.61 -10.90 9.39
C GLN A 113 -4.37 -10.29 8.73
N PHE A 114 -3.50 -9.64 9.52
CA PHE A 114 -2.25 -9.02 9.04
C PHE A 114 -0.98 -9.83 9.35
N TYR A 115 -1.10 -11.12 9.50
CA TYR A 115 0.00 -12.06 9.73
C TYR A 115 -0.23 -13.35 8.97
N GLY A 116 0.87 -14.09 8.70
CA GLY A 116 0.80 -15.39 8.02
C GLY A 116 0.19 -16.48 8.89
N SER A 117 -0.31 -17.53 8.25
CA SER A 117 -0.82 -18.73 8.91
C SER A 117 -0.81 -19.92 7.95
N ASP A 118 -0.79 -21.15 8.48
CA ASP A 118 -0.80 -22.38 7.69
C ASP A 118 -1.96 -22.41 6.69
N ALA A 119 -3.14 -21.89 7.08
CA ALA A 119 -4.30 -21.87 6.20
C ALA A 119 -4.13 -20.90 5.01
N ILE A 120 -3.45 -19.76 5.23
CA ILE A 120 -3.14 -18.79 4.18
C ILE A 120 -2.01 -19.37 3.31
N THR A 121 -0.97 -19.94 3.90
CA THR A 121 0.13 -20.59 3.18
C THR A 121 -0.41 -21.69 2.25
N ALA A 122 -1.23 -22.61 2.76
CA ALA A 122 -1.85 -23.66 1.95
C ALA A 122 -2.70 -23.12 0.78
N ARG A 123 -3.37 -21.99 0.98
CA ARG A 123 -4.11 -21.33 -0.09
C ARG A 123 -3.16 -20.75 -1.16
N MET A 124 -2.06 -20.12 -0.75
CA MET A 124 -1.06 -19.58 -1.67
C MET A 124 -0.33 -20.70 -2.43
N GLU A 125 -0.01 -21.81 -1.76
CA GLU A 125 0.50 -23.02 -2.42
C GLU A 125 -0.43 -23.49 -3.51
N GLY A 126 -1.74 -23.60 -3.23
CA GLY A 126 -2.74 -23.93 -4.24
C GLY A 126 -2.76 -22.95 -5.42
N TRP A 127 -2.58 -21.65 -5.18
CA TRP A 127 -2.53 -20.66 -6.25
C TRP A 127 -1.30 -20.85 -7.15
N TYR A 128 -0.10 -20.98 -6.56
CA TYR A 128 1.12 -21.20 -7.33
C TYR A 128 1.10 -22.54 -8.04
N GLN A 129 0.57 -23.59 -7.41
CA GLN A 129 0.41 -24.91 -8.03
C GLN A 129 -0.53 -24.86 -9.25
N ASP A 130 -1.56 -24.01 -9.20
CA ASP A 130 -2.51 -23.77 -10.31
C ASP A 130 -1.94 -22.80 -11.37
N GLY A 131 -0.68 -22.34 -11.23
CA GLY A 131 0.00 -21.53 -12.23
C GLY A 131 0.00 -20.02 -11.97
N THR A 132 -0.46 -19.54 -10.79
CA THR A 132 -0.25 -18.14 -10.41
C THR A 132 1.25 -17.86 -10.33
N GLN A 133 1.70 -16.81 -11.00
CA GLN A 133 3.12 -16.48 -11.13
C GLN A 133 3.59 -15.50 -10.08
N VAL A 134 2.75 -14.50 -9.74
CA VAL A 134 3.06 -13.44 -8.79
C VAL A 134 1.88 -13.21 -7.86
N VAL A 135 2.12 -13.08 -6.56
CA VAL A 135 1.12 -12.70 -5.57
C VAL A 135 1.49 -11.35 -4.94
N PHE A 136 0.61 -10.37 -5.07
CA PHE A 136 0.71 -9.13 -4.29
C PHE A 136 0.20 -9.39 -2.87
N ALA A 137 1.10 -9.42 -1.90
CA ALA A 137 0.81 -9.67 -0.49
C ALA A 137 0.61 -8.35 0.27
N CYS A 138 -0.62 -7.85 0.30
CA CYS A 138 -0.99 -6.54 0.82
C CYS A 138 -1.51 -6.63 2.26
N GLY A 139 -0.63 -6.42 3.24
CA GLY A 139 -1.05 -6.28 4.63
C GLY A 139 -0.08 -6.82 5.68
N GLY A 140 0.74 -5.94 6.25
CA GLY A 140 1.61 -6.23 7.39
C GLY A 140 2.49 -7.47 7.18
N GLY A 141 2.35 -8.45 8.06
CA GLY A 141 3.12 -9.70 8.02
C GLY A 141 2.51 -10.83 7.18
N ILE A 142 1.38 -10.62 6.49
CA ILE A 142 0.71 -11.68 5.70
C ILE A 142 1.59 -12.19 4.54
N TYR A 143 2.55 -11.36 4.09
CA TYR A 143 3.51 -11.74 3.05
C TYR A 143 4.29 -13.01 3.38
N THR A 144 4.49 -13.33 4.65
CA THR A 144 5.24 -14.54 5.06
C THR A 144 4.61 -15.82 4.50
N SER A 145 3.28 -15.90 4.47
CA SER A 145 2.56 -17.03 3.86
C SER A 145 2.71 -17.09 2.34
N ALA A 146 2.73 -15.94 1.66
CA ALA A 146 2.95 -15.90 0.21
C ALA A 146 4.40 -16.28 -0.15
N VAL A 147 5.38 -15.82 0.65
CA VAL A 147 6.80 -16.15 0.47
C VAL A 147 7.04 -17.64 0.69
N GLU A 148 6.55 -18.21 1.79
CA GLU A 148 6.68 -19.63 2.11
C GLU A 148 6.13 -20.53 0.98
N ALA A 149 5.00 -20.15 0.41
CA ALA A 149 4.43 -20.84 -0.73
C ALA A 149 5.26 -20.62 -2.01
N ALA A 150 5.69 -19.38 -2.29
CA ALA A 150 6.48 -19.05 -3.47
C ALA A 150 7.81 -19.81 -3.54
N GLU A 151 8.47 -20.03 -2.40
CA GLU A 151 9.72 -20.81 -2.31
C GLU A 151 9.58 -22.24 -2.84
N GLN A 152 8.39 -22.83 -2.70
CA GLN A 152 8.15 -24.22 -3.12
C GLN A 152 7.80 -24.36 -4.61
N TYR A 153 7.27 -23.30 -5.23
CA TYR A 153 6.69 -23.35 -6.58
C TYR A 153 7.34 -22.37 -7.57
N ASP A 154 8.53 -21.83 -7.25
CA ASP A 154 9.22 -20.81 -8.06
C ASP A 154 8.34 -19.57 -8.35
N GLY A 155 7.47 -19.25 -7.41
CA GLY A 155 6.58 -18.10 -7.49
C GLY A 155 7.29 -16.79 -7.16
N LYS A 156 6.61 -15.68 -7.43
CA LYS A 156 7.08 -14.34 -7.09
C LYS A 156 6.07 -13.61 -6.18
N VAL A 157 6.57 -12.60 -5.50
CA VAL A 157 5.79 -11.80 -4.54
C VAL A 157 5.97 -10.31 -4.85
N ILE A 158 4.90 -9.55 -4.70
CA ILE A 158 4.95 -8.08 -4.59
C ILE A 158 4.72 -7.73 -3.11
N GLY A 159 5.63 -6.92 -2.56
CA GLY A 159 5.56 -6.41 -1.19
C GLY A 159 4.66 -5.18 -1.05
N VAL A 160 4.51 -4.68 0.19
CA VAL A 160 3.65 -3.54 0.51
C VAL A 160 4.27 -2.60 1.53
N ASP A 161 3.87 -1.33 1.52
CA ASP A 161 4.19 -0.23 2.43
C ASP A 161 5.65 0.22 2.37
N VAL A 162 6.60 -0.68 2.50
CA VAL A 162 8.04 -0.44 2.43
C VAL A 162 8.68 -1.38 1.42
N ASP A 163 9.88 -1.08 0.97
CA ASP A 163 10.64 -2.05 0.18
C ASP A 163 10.90 -3.32 1.01
N GLN A 164 10.26 -4.41 0.61
CA GLN A 164 10.36 -5.71 1.28
C GLN A 164 11.42 -6.63 0.66
N ARG A 165 12.00 -6.29 -0.49
CA ARG A 165 13.03 -7.11 -1.15
C ARG A 165 14.24 -7.41 -0.24
N PRO A 166 14.76 -6.49 0.59
CA PRO A 166 15.82 -6.80 1.54
C PRO A 166 15.49 -7.91 2.55
N LYS A 167 14.19 -8.17 2.79
CA LYS A 167 13.71 -9.22 3.70
C LYS A 167 13.32 -10.50 2.98
N ILE A 168 12.75 -10.38 1.78
CA ILE A 168 12.18 -11.50 1.00
C ILE A 168 13.22 -12.08 0.05
N GLY A 169 14.18 -11.27 -0.40
CA GLY A 169 15.17 -11.69 -1.41
C GLY A 169 14.60 -11.66 -2.83
N ASP A 170 15.13 -12.50 -3.70
CA ASP A 170 14.84 -12.53 -5.15
C ASP A 170 13.41 -12.99 -5.51
N LEU A 171 12.65 -13.48 -4.56
CA LEU A 171 11.23 -13.74 -4.77
C LEU A 171 10.40 -12.45 -4.86
N CYS A 172 10.87 -11.37 -4.25
CA CYS A 172 10.21 -10.05 -4.31
C CYS A 172 10.61 -9.33 -5.59
N ILE A 173 9.67 -9.15 -6.52
CA ILE A 173 9.93 -8.42 -7.77
C ILE A 173 9.84 -6.90 -7.59
N THR A 174 9.01 -6.44 -6.67
CA THR A 174 8.86 -5.03 -6.28
C THR A 174 8.04 -4.91 -4.99
N SER A 175 7.82 -3.67 -4.52
CA SER A 175 6.92 -3.38 -3.40
C SER A 175 6.10 -2.12 -3.70
N ALA A 176 4.79 -2.20 -3.49
CA ALA A 176 3.90 -1.03 -3.57
C ALA A 176 4.08 -0.18 -2.30
N MET A 177 4.92 0.84 -2.38
CA MET A 177 5.39 1.59 -1.22
C MET A 177 4.45 2.74 -0.83
N LYS A 178 4.46 3.06 0.46
CA LYS A 178 3.93 4.29 1.06
C LYS A 178 5.04 5.12 1.67
N GLY A 179 5.02 6.43 1.43
CA GLY A 179 5.97 7.40 1.99
C GLY A 179 5.67 7.74 3.46
N LEU A 180 5.56 6.72 4.33
CA LEU A 180 5.25 6.91 5.75
C LEU A 180 6.26 7.86 6.43
N GLY A 181 7.55 7.67 6.16
CA GLY A 181 8.61 8.55 6.67
C GLY A 181 8.50 9.98 6.16
N SER A 182 8.18 10.15 4.88
CA SER A 182 7.98 11.48 4.26
C SER A 182 6.78 12.20 4.89
N ALA A 183 5.67 11.51 5.12
CA ALA A 183 4.48 12.07 5.76
C ALA A 183 4.76 12.52 7.20
N VAL A 184 5.45 11.68 7.98
CA VAL A 184 5.87 12.03 9.35
C VAL A 184 6.82 13.22 9.36
N ASN A 185 7.84 13.21 8.50
CA ASN A 185 8.82 14.32 8.43
C ASN A 185 8.14 15.63 8.05
N SER A 186 7.25 15.62 7.06
CA SER A 186 6.49 16.80 6.63
C SER A 186 5.68 17.40 7.80
N ALA A 187 5.00 16.54 8.57
CA ALA A 187 4.22 16.99 9.74
C ALA A 187 5.11 17.51 10.87
N LEU A 188 6.27 16.88 11.12
CA LEU A 188 7.26 17.33 12.09
C LEU A 188 7.90 18.66 11.66
N ASP A 189 8.19 18.85 10.38
CA ASP A 189 8.71 20.11 9.85
C ASP A 189 7.71 21.26 10.06
N ALA A 190 6.42 21.01 9.86
CA ALA A 190 5.37 21.98 10.15
C ALA A 190 5.30 22.30 11.66
N TYR A 191 5.38 21.28 12.51
CA TYR A 191 5.35 21.45 13.97
C TYR A 191 6.56 22.25 14.48
N PHE A 192 7.79 21.78 14.19
CA PHE A 192 9.01 22.44 14.66
C PHE A 192 9.31 23.77 13.95
N GLY A 193 8.79 23.95 12.74
CA GLY A 193 8.85 25.22 12.00
C GLY A 193 7.87 26.28 12.50
N GLY A 194 7.06 25.99 13.52
CA GLY A 194 6.07 26.93 14.07
C GLY A 194 4.82 27.10 13.18
N ASN A 195 4.59 26.20 12.23
CA ASN A 195 3.49 26.25 11.27
C ASN A 195 2.38 25.24 11.60
N TRP A 196 2.25 24.80 12.87
CA TRP A 196 1.24 23.83 13.28
C TRP A 196 -0.18 24.21 12.80
N ALA A 197 -0.54 25.48 12.88
CA ALA A 197 -1.83 25.98 12.42
C ALA A 197 -2.12 25.68 10.94
N SER A 198 -1.11 25.32 10.14
CA SER A 198 -1.33 24.92 8.74
C SER A 198 -1.80 23.47 8.58
N ILE A 199 -1.57 22.61 9.59
CA ILE A 199 -1.92 21.19 9.55
C ILE A 199 -2.82 20.74 10.71
N GLY A 200 -2.75 21.39 11.88
CA GLY A 200 -3.58 21.07 13.04
C GLY A 200 -5.07 21.16 12.71
N GLY A 201 -5.86 20.22 13.22
CA GLY A 201 -7.28 20.07 12.90
C GLY A 201 -7.56 19.58 11.48
N LYS A 202 -6.55 19.03 10.76
CA LYS A 202 -6.72 18.57 9.37
C LYS A 202 -6.55 17.07 9.21
N SER A 203 -7.35 16.54 8.28
CA SER A 203 -7.24 15.21 7.73
C SER A 203 -6.84 15.32 6.26
N GLU A 204 -5.74 14.71 5.87
CA GLU A 204 -5.25 14.76 4.50
C GLU A 204 -5.16 13.36 3.88
N GLN A 205 -5.40 13.26 2.57
CA GLN A 205 -5.14 12.07 1.80
C GLN A 205 -3.99 12.33 0.84
N LEU A 206 -2.84 11.72 1.13
CA LEU A 206 -1.59 11.97 0.42
C LEU A 206 -1.47 11.04 -0.79
N GLY A 207 -1.24 11.61 -1.95
CA GLY A 207 -1.04 10.91 -3.21
C GLY A 207 0.14 11.45 -3.99
N LEU A 208 0.32 10.97 -5.22
CA LEU A 208 1.40 11.37 -6.11
C LEU A 208 1.33 12.86 -6.52
N ALA A 209 0.12 13.44 -6.56
CA ALA A 209 -0.05 14.86 -6.86
C ALA A 209 0.43 15.79 -5.73
N GLN A 210 0.50 15.30 -4.48
CA GLN A 210 0.96 16.06 -3.31
C GLN A 210 2.46 15.88 -3.07
N GLY A 211 3.10 14.85 -3.63
CA GLY A 211 4.52 14.56 -3.46
C GLY A 211 4.86 13.09 -3.67
N ASP A 212 6.10 12.73 -3.34
CA ASP A 212 6.57 11.35 -3.48
C ASP A 212 6.13 10.48 -2.30
N TYR A 213 4.80 10.34 -2.16
CA TYR A 213 4.20 9.55 -1.08
C TYR A 213 3.88 8.10 -1.47
N LEU A 214 3.91 7.80 -2.76
CA LEU A 214 3.57 6.48 -3.30
C LEU A 214 4.50 6.12 -4.45
N GLY A 215 4.71 4.83 -4.71
CA GLY A 215 5.53 4.38 -5.83
C GLY A 215 6.06 2.97 -5.65
N LEU A 216 6.98 2.61 -6.56
CA LEU A 216 7.76 1.37 -6.48
C LEU A 216 9.23 1.74 -6.19
N PRO A 217 10.02 0.87 -5.54
CA PRO A 217 11.45 1.10 -5.38
C PRO A 217 12.16 1.01 -6.75
N THR A 218 13.04 1.95 -7.05
CA THR A 218 13.75 2.04 -8.32
C THR A 218 15.26 1.77 -8.21
N ASP A 219 15.75 1.52 -7.00
CA ASP A 219 17.13 1.12 -6.78
C ASP A 219 17.43 -0.23 -7.44
N THR A 220 18.62 -0.39 -8.01
CA THR A 220 19.01 -1.58 -8.76
C THR A 220 18.81 -2.87 -7.98
N ASP A 221 19.05 -2.86 -6.67
CA ASP A 221 18.92 -4.04 -5.81
C ASP A 221 17.45 -4.34 -5.45
N SER A 222 16.55 -3.39 -5.67
CA SER A 222 15.11 -3.50 -5.36
C SER A 222 14.22 -3.65 -6.59
N TRP A 223 14.77 -3.40 -7.79
CA TRP A 223 14.08 -3.56 -9.07
C TRP A 223 14.22 -5.00 -9.56
N GLY A 224 13.20 -5.81 -9.36
CA GLY A 224 13.21 -7.24 -9.71
C GLY A 224 12.56 -7.59 -11.05
N PHE A 225 12.13 -6.57 -11.82
CA PHE A 225 11.60 -6.77 -13.18
C PHE A 225 12.72 -7.05 -14.19
N THR A 226 12.41 -7.82 -15.23
CA THR A 226 13.37 -8.27 -16.24
C THR A 226 13.26 -7.52 -17.55
N THR A 227 12.06 -7.15 -17.95
CA THR A 227 11.76 -6.48 -19.22
C THR A 227 11.19 -5.08 -19.03
N PHE A 228 10.38 -4.87 -17.99
CA PHE A 228 9.84 -3.56 -17.65
C PHE A 228 10.92 -2.68 -17.02
N THR A 229 11.17 -1.52 -17.60
CA THR A 229 12.28 -0.63 -17.25
C THR A 229 11.85 0.48 -16.29
N VAL A 230 12.83 1.06 -15.57
CA VAL A 230 12.58 2.24 -14.71
C VAL A 230 12.11 3.45 -15.54
N ASP A 231 12.53 3.60 -16.79
CA ASP A 231 12.09 4.70 -17.65
C ASP A 231 10.61 4.55 -18.04
N GLU A 232 10.17 3.32 -18.35
CA GLU A 232 8.74 3.03 -18.59
C GLU A 232 7.91 3.26 -17.32
N TYR A 233 8.41 2.81 -16.16
CA TYR A 233 7.79 3.09 -14.87
C TYR A 233 7.62 4.60 -14.63
N ASN A 234 8.67 5.40 -14.84
CA ASN A 234 8.59 6.85 -14.64
C ASN A 234 7.55 7.50 -15.56
N THR A 235 7.37 7.00 -16.78
CA THR A 235 6.33 7.47 -17.70
C THR A 235 4.92 7.26 -17.10
N VAL A 236 4.66 6.09 -16.54
CA VAL A 236 3.36 5.77 -15.91
C VAL A 236 3.18 6.58 -14.61
N LEU A 237 4.23 6.69 -13.81
CA LEU A 237 4.24 7.47 -12.57
C LEU A 237 3.90 8.95 -12.85
N ASP A 238 4.48 9.54 -13.89
CA ASP A 238 4.21 10.93 -14.29
C ASP A 238 2.76 11.08 -14.77
N GLY A 239 2.22 10.10 -15.49
CA GLY A 239 0.82 10.09 -15.90
C GLY A 239 -0.18 10.04 -14.72
N LEU A 240 0.17 9.33 -13.64
CA LEU A 240 -0.62 9.35 -12.40
C LEU A 240 -0.45 10.67 -11.64
N LYS A 241 0.75 11.28 -11.67
CA LYS A 241 1.04 12.58 -11.03
C LYS A 241 0.28 13.73 -11.69
N ASP A 242 0.20 13.76 -13.00
CA ASP A 242 -0.45 14.84 -13.76
C ASP A 242 -1.95 14.59 -14.05
N GLY A 243 -2.45 13.38 -13.68
CA GLY A 243 -3.86 12.99 -13.84
C GLY A 243 -4.25 12.59 -15.26
N SER A 244 -3.28 12.32 -16.15
CA SER A 244 -3.55 11.75 -17.48
C SER A 244 -3.91 10.26 -17.41
N ILE A 245 -3.46 9.59 -16.35
CA ILE A 245 -3.90 8.26 -15.93
C ILE A 245 -4.77 8.44 -14.66
N THR A 246 -6.00 7.92 -14.68
CA THR A 246 -6.98 8.12 -13.59
C THR A 246 -7.57 6.80 -13.11
#